data_75fc78070bda30f05c02be12788637be
#
_entry.id   75fc78070bda30f05c02be12788637be
#
_cell.length_a   1.000
_cell.length_b   1.000
_cell.length_c   1.000
_cell.angle_alpha   90.00
_cell.angle_beta   90.00
_cell.angle_gamma   90.00
#
_symmetry.space_group_name_H-M   'P 1'
#
loop_
_entity.id
_entity.type
_entity.pdbx_description
1 polymer ?
#
loop_
_entity_poly.entity_id
_entity_poly.type
_entity_poly.pdbx_seq_one_letter_code
_entity_poly.pdbx_strand_id
1 'polypeptide(L)'
;MGAIPILLIAWPALAAAVLPCIRDRRARGVAVYAAAAGVMVLASVLLAAWMTGGGGRVELYVETALADHAMLAGEVFLMGLIVLLSVRHHKYPIILLSAGQTLLAVWTELAHPAGPAAHMRVDGLAMLLCIIAAFVGGFICIYAVGYMKGYHEHHEEYIDRSGFFFSMLFLFLAAMFGLVLSENLVWMYFFWEIGRAHV
;
A
#
# COMPACT_ATOMS: atom_id res chain seq x y z
N MET A 1 0.07 -17.77 -12.05
CA MET A 1 -0.55 -16.82 -11.11
C MET A 1 0.43 -16.23 -10.09
N GLY A 2 1.46 -16.95 -9.66
CA GLY A 2 2.24 -16.61 -8.45
C GLY A 2 2.82 -15.20 -8.33
N ALA A 3 3.27 -14.57 -9.41
CA ALA A 3 3.90 -13.25 -9.33
C ALA A 3 2.92 -12.06 -9.45
N ILE A 4 1.73 -12.25 -10.01
CA ILE A 4 0.81 -11.14 -10.32
C ILE A 4 0.29 -10.42 -9.05
N PRO A 5 -0.14 -11.10 -7.97
CA PRO A 5 -0.55 -10.46 -6.74
C PRO A 5 0.57 -9.62 -6.11
N ILE A 6 1.80 -10.13 -6.14
CA ILE A 6 2.98 -9.40 -5.64
C ILE A 6 3.24 -8.15 -6.49
N LEU A 7 3.16 -8.27 -7.81
CA LEU A 7 3.30 -7.13 -8.72
C LEU A 7 2.20 -6.09 -8.54
N LEU A 8 0.98 -6.52 -8.20
CA LEU A 8 -0.14 -5.61 -7.94
C LEU A 8 0.10 -4.73 -6.70
N ILE A 9 0.85 -5.23 -5.72
CA ILE A 9 1.30 -4.45 -4.55
C ILE A 9 2.55 -3.63 -4.88
N ALA A 10 3.54 -4.27 -5.51
CA ALA A 10 4.83 -3.65 -5.75
C ALA A 10 4.77 -2.49 -6.77
N TRP A 11 3.94 -2.60 -7.81
CA TRP A 11 3.83 -1.59 -8.86
C TRP A 11 3.39 -0.21 -8.32
N PRO A 12 2.26 -0.07 -7.58
CA PRO A 12 1.91 1.21 -6.99
C PRO A 12 2.89 1.65 -5.90
N ALA A 13 3.51 0.72 -5.15
CA ALA A 13 4.56 1.08 -4.17
C ALA A 13 5.78 1.70 -4.86
N LEU A 14 6.24 1.14 -5.98
CA LEU A 14 7.31 1.73 -6.79
C LEU A 14 6.91 3.10 -7.37
N ALA A 15 5.68 3.24 -7.86
CA ALA A 15 5.17 4.53 -8.31
C ALA A 15 5.19 5.56 -7.18
N ALA A 16 4.76 5.18 -5.97
CA ALA A 16 4.81 6.04 -4.79
C ALA A 16 6.23 6.51 -4.46
N ALA A 17 7.23 5.65 -4.60
CA ALA A 17 8.64 5.98 -4.33
C ALA A 17 9.26 6.88 -5.41
N VAL A 18 8.87 6.71 -6.68
CA VAL A 18 9.47 7.42 -7.83
C VAL A 18 8.84 8.79 -8.05
N LEU A 19 7.51 8.93 -7.88
CA LEU A 19 6.78 10.16 -8.19
C LEU A 19 7.30 11.42 -7.50
N PRO A 20 7.74 11.41 -6.22
CA PRO A 20 8.31 12.59 -5.57
C PRO A 20 9.61 13.07 -6.21
N CYS A 21 10.37 12.17 -6.86
CA CYS A 21 11.64 12.47 -7.51
C CYS A 21 11.46 13.18 -8.86
N ILE A 22 10.27 13.08 -9.48
CA ILE A 22 9.97 13.71 -10.77
C ILE A 22 9.62 15.18 -10.55
N ARG A 23 10.53 16.07 -10.90
CA ARG A 23 10.36 17.53 -10.71
C ARG A 23 9.49 18.16 -11.79
N ASP A 24 9.57 17.67 -13.03
CA ASP A 24 8.75 18.22 -14.12
C ASP A 24 7.28 17.80 -13.99
N ARG A 25 6.38 18.79 -13.99
CA ARG A 25 4.93 18.56 -13.81
C ARG A 25 4.32 17.73 -14.94
N ARG A 26 4.80 17.91 -16.18
CA ARG A 26 4.28 17.13 -17.33
C ARG A 26 4.73 15.68 -17.26
N ALA A 27 6.01 15.45 -17.01
CA ALA A 27 6.56 14.10 -16.85
C ALA A 27 5.89 13.37 -15.67
N ARG A 28 5.66 14.07 -14.55
CA ARG A 28 4.94 13.52 -13.40
C ARG A 28 3.50 13.12 -13.74
N GLY A 29 2.77 13.97 -14.47
CA GLY A 29 1.41 13.65 -14.94
C GLY A 29 1.38 12.40 -15.82
N VAL A 30 2.30 12.29 -16.78
CA VAL A 30 2.44 11.09 -17.64
C VAL A 30 2.76 9.85 -16.80
N ALA A 31 3.67 9.98 -15.83
CA ALA A 31 4.02 8.88 -14.91
C ALA A 31 2.82 8.42 -14.07
N VAL A 32 1.98 9.35 -13.57
CA VAL A 32 0.74 9.03 -12.85
C VAL A 32 -0.24 8.27 -13.74
N TYR A 33 -0.46 8.72 -14.99
CA TYR A 33 -1.33 8.01 -15.94
C TYR A 33 -0.81 6.60 -16.25
N ALA A 34 0.49 6.47 -16.49
CA ALA A 34 1.12 5.17 -16.76
C ALA A 34 1.01 4.23 -15.54
N ALA A 35 1.25 4.75 -14.34
CA ALA A 35 1.15 3.98 -13.10
C ALA A 35 -0.30 3.53 -12.84
N ALA A 36 -1.28 4.42 -13.00
CA ALA A 36 -2.70 4.09 -12.83
C ALA A 36 -3.18 3.06 -13.86
N ALA A 37 -2.81 3.25 -15.14
CA ALA A 37 -3.11 2.26 -16.18
C ALA A 37 -2.47 0.90 -15.88
N GLY A 38 -1.22 0.88 -15.40
CA GLY A 38 -0.53 -0.34 -15.00
C GLY A 38 -1.26 -1.09 -13.88
N VAL A 39 -1.76 -0.38 -12.87
CA VAL A 39 -2.59 -0.99 -11.80
C VAL A 39 -3.85 -1.64 -12.36
N MET A 40 -4.59 -0.92 -13.23
CA MET A 40 -5.83 -1.44 -13.82
C MET A 40 -5.57 -2.65 -14.72
N VAL A 41 -4.50 -2.61 -15.52
CA VAL A 41 -4.09 -3.74 -16.39
C VAL A 41 -3.69 -4.95 -15.54
N LEU A 42 -2.86 -4.76 -14.51
CA LEU A 42 -2.43 -5.86 -13.63
C LEU A 42 -3.62 -6.53 -12.93
N ALA A 43 -4.57 -5.74 -12.43
CA ALA A 43 -5.79 -6.27 -11.81
C ALA A 43 -6.66 -7.03 -12.82
N SER A 44 -6.78 -6.52 -14.06
CA SER A 44 -7.53 -7.20 -15.13
C SER A 44 -6.86 -8.51 -15.54
N VAL A 45 -5.53 -8.55 -15.63
CA VAL A 45 -4.75 -9.76 -15.92
C VAL A 45 -4.89 -10.77 -14.78
N LEU A 46 -4.86 -10.30 -13.52
CA LEU A 46 -5.10 -11.17 -12.36
C LEU A 46 -6.50 -11.79 -12.41
N LEU A 47 -7.53 -11.00 -12.71
CA LEU A 47 -8.90 -11.48 -12.86
C LEU A 47 -9.02 -12.53 -13.97
N ALA A 48 -8.47 -12.24 -15.16
CA ALA A 48 -8.48 -13.18 -16.28
C ALA A 48 -7.77 -14.49 -15.93
N ALA A 49 -6.61 -14.41 -15.30
CA ALA A 49 -5.85 -15.58 -14.87
C ALA A 49 -6.59 -16.38 -13.78
N TRP A 50 -7.30 -15.70 -12.87
CA TRP A 50 -8.11 -16.35 -11.84
C TRP A 50 -9.32 -17.06 -12.44
N MET A 51 -10.04 -16.42 -13.37
CA MET A 51 -11.19 -16.99 -14.05
C MET A 51 -10.80 -18.21 -14.92
N THR A 52 -9.71 -18.13 -15.66
CA THR A 52 -9.20 -19.25 -16.47
C THR A 52 -8.67 -20.41 -15.62
N GLY A 53 -8.24 -20.12 -14.39
CA GLY A 53 -7.84 -21.12 -13.40
C GLY A 53 -9.00 -21.80 -12.66
N GLY A 54 -10.26 -21.54 -13.05
CA GLY A 54 -11.44 -22.14 -12.45
C GLY A 54 -12.08 -21.34 -11.31
N GLY A 55 -11.62 -20.11 -11.01
CA GLY A 55 -12.25 -19.21 -10.04
C GLY A 55 -12.19 -19.68 -8.58
N GLY A 56 -11.33 -20.64 -8.27
CA GLY A 56 -11.17 -21.20 -6.94
C GLY A 56 -10.27 -20.37 -6.03
N ARG A 57 -10.23 -20.74 -4.74
CA ARG A 57 -9.30 -20.19 -3.77
C ARG A 57 -7.86 -20.60 -4.15
N VAL A 58 -6.98 -19.63 -4.28
CA VAL A 58 -5.55 -19.82 -4.56
C VAL A 58 -4.75 -19.26 -3.40
N GLU A 59 -3.96 -20.11 -2.78
CA GLU A 59 -3.05 -19.74 -1.70
C GLU A 59 -1.63 -19.57 -2.26
N LEU A 60 -0.98 -18.49 -1.87
CA LEU A 60 0.37 -18.16 -2.32
C LEU A 60 1.29 -18.14 -1.10
N TYR A 61 2.30 -18.98 -1.19
CA TYR A 61 3.38 -19.05 -0.19
C TYR A 61 4.51 -18.14 -0.68
N VAL A 62 4.78 -17.09 0.07
CA VAL A 62 5.96 -16.26 -0.16
C VAL A 62 7.07 -16.84 0.70
N GLU A 63 7.89 -17.70 0.13
CA GLU A 63 9.03 -18.30 0.83
C GLU A 63 10.09 -17.25 1.09
N THR A 64 9.92 -16.43 2.12
CA THR A 64 11.04 -15.59 2.50
C THR A 64 10.96 -15.17 3.96
N ALA A 65 11.80 -15.75 4.78
CA ALA A 65 12.20 -15.15 6.04
C ALA A 65 12.59 -13.67 5.87
N LEU A 66 13.03 -13.27 4.68
CA LEU A 66 13.34 -11.89 4.32
C LEU A 66 12.09 -10.99 4.29
N ALA A 67 10.93 -11.49 3.83
CA ALA A 67 9.69 -10.70 3.79
C ALA A 67 9.16 -10.46 5.20
N ASP A 68 9.18 -11.47 6.06
CA ASP A 68 8.74 -11.34 7.46
C ASP A 68 9.66 -10.39 8.24
N HIS A 69 10.99 -10.51 8.05
CA HIS A 69 11.93 -9.58 8.66
C HIS A 69 11.81 -8.14 8.10
N ALA A 70 11.52 -7.99 6.81
CA ALA A 70 11.31 -6.68 6.20
C ALA A 70 10.03 -6.02 6.72
N MET A 71 8.96 -6.80 6.93
CA MET A 71 7.72 -6.31 7.52
C MET A 71 7.89 -5.92 8.98
N LEU A 72 8.54 -6.78 9.78
CA LEU A 72 8.87 -6.45 11.17
C LEU A 72 9.75 -5.19 11.27
N ALA A 73 10.75 -5.07 10.40
CA ALA A 73 11.59 -3.87 10.35
C ALA A 73 10.78 -2.63 9.94
N GLY A 74 9.84 -2.76 9.01
CA GLY A 74 8.92 -1.70 8.61
C GLY A 74 8.00 -1.27 9.75
N GLU A 75 7.48 -2.21 10.52
CA GLU A 75 6.64 -1.96 11.70
C GLU A 75 7.41 -1.20 12.81
N VAL A 76 8.63 -1.65 13.10
CA VAL A 76 9.52 -0.97 14.05
C VAL A 76 9.88 0.44 13.57
N PHE A 77 10.14 0.61 12.27
CA PHE A 77 10.39 1.92 11.66
C PHE A 77 9.18 2.86 11.78
N LEU A 78 7.98 2.38 11.44
CA LEU A 78 6.74 3.17 11.57
C LEU A 78 6.48 3.57 13.02
N MET A 79 6.68 2.65 13.96
CA MET A 79 6.57 2.96 15.38
C MET A 79 7.58 4.03 15.80
N GLY A 80 8.84 3.88 15.40
CA GLY A 80 9.88 4.89 15.66
C GLY A 80 9.49 6.27 15.13
N LEU A 81 8.91 6.32 13.93
CA LEU A 81 8.40 7.55 13.32
C LEU A 81 7.25 8.15 14.12
N ILE A 82 6.27 7.33 14.53
CA ILE A 82 5.12 7.77 15.35
C ILE A 82 5.60 8.32 16.69
N VAL A 83 6.52 7.63 17.36
CA VAL A 83 7.11 8.08 18.62
C VAL A 83 7.84 9.42 18.44
N LEU A 84 8.68 9.53 17.41
CA LEU A 84 9.40 10.77 17.09
C LEU A 84 8.45 11.96 16.87
N LEU A 85 7.41 11.75 16.07
CA LEU A 85 6.39 12.77 15.79
C LEU A 85 5.58 13.12 17.04
N SER A 86 5.23 12.12 17.86
CA SER A 86 4.46 12.31 19.09
C SER A 86 5.25 13.10 20.15
N VAL A 87 6.54 12.83 20.28
CA VAL A 87 7.44 13.62 21.15
C VAL A 87 7.54 15.05 20.63
N ARG A 88 7.75 15.21 19.32
CA ARG A 88 7.88 16.55 18.70
C ARG A 88 6.61 17.40 18.85
N HIS A 89 5.44 16.78 18.85
CA HIS A 89 4.14 17.46 18.99
C HIS A 89 3.55 17.40 20.41
N HIS A 90 4.32 16.93 21.41
CA HIS A 90 3.92 16.79 22.82
C HIS A 90 2.65 15.94 23.03
N LYS A 91 2.42 14.92 22.19
CA LYS A 91 1.26 14.00 22.22
C LYS A 91 1.60 12.69 22.93
N TYR A 92 1.97 12.76 24.21
CA TYR A 92 2.42 11.61 25.02
C TYR A 92 1.46 10.40 25.08
N PRO A 93 0.11 10.56 25.11
CA PRO A 93 -0.79 9.41 25.09
C PRO A 93 -0.65 8.51 23.87
N ILE A 94 -0.24 9.08 22.72
CA ILE A 94 -0.04 8.32 21.48
C ILE A 94 1.18 7.39 21.61
N ILE A 95 2.22 7.81 22.33
CA ILE A 95 3.42 7.00 22.58
C ILE A 95 3.04 5.74 23.37
N LEU A 96 2.22 5.89 24.42
CA LEU A 96 1.79 4.76 25.25
C LEU A 96 0.97 3.76 24.44
N LEU A 97 0.04 4.24 23.60
CA LEU A 97 -0.78 3.40 22.73
C LEU A 97 0.07 2.67 21.69
N SER A 98 0.96 3.40 21.01
CA SER A 98 1.86 2.83 19.99
C SER A 98 2.81 1.79 20.59
N ALA A 99 3.41 2.09 21.75
CA ALA A 99 4.28 1.14 22.45
C ALA A 99 3.52 -0.12 22.89
N GLY A 100 2.31 0.04 23.43
CA GLY A 100 1.46 -1.10 23.83
C GLY A 100 1.08 -1.98 22.66
N GLN A 101 0.75 -1.39 21.54
CA GLN A 101 0.39 -2.07 20.29
C GLN A 101 1.57 -2.86 19.71
N THR A 102 2.77 -2.26 19.64
CA THR A 102 3.97 -2.95 19.15
C THR A 102 4.41 -4.06 20.10
N LEU A 103 4.31 -3.83 21.42
CA LEU A 103 4.60 -4.88 22.40
C LEU A 103 3.66 -6.08 22.21
N LEU A 104 2.37 -5.81 21.94
CA LEU A 104 1.39 -6.87 21.68
C LEU A 104 1.72 -7.61 20.38
N ALA A 105 2.05 -6.89 19.28
CA ALA A 105 2.42 -7.49 18.01
C ALA A 105 3.67 -8.37 18.13
N VAL A 106 4.74 -7.86 18.76
CA VAL A 106 5.96 -8.64 19.01
C VAL A 106 5.69 -9.84 19.93
N TRP A 107 4.86 -9.67 20.96
CA TRP A 107 4.49 -10.77 21.85
C TRP A 107 3.71 -11.86 21.12
N THR A 108 2.75 -11.50 20.27
CA THR A 108 1.99 -12.48 19.47
C THR A 108 2.87 -13.23 18.49
N GLU A 109 3.82 -12.56 17.85
CA GLU A 109 4.80 -13.17 16.95
C GLU A 109 5.71 -14.17 17.67
N LEU A 110 6.21 -13.81 18.85
CA LEU A 110 7.09 -14.67 19.65
C LEU A 110 6.36 -15.82 20.35
N ALA A 111 5.14 -15.58 20.85
CA ALA A 111 4.36 -16.58 21.58
C ALA A 111 3.64 -17.57 20.64
N HIS A 112 3.29 -17.12 19.45
CA HIS A 112 2.58 -17.90 18.44
C HIS A 112 3.25 -17.73 17.07
N PRO A 113 4.50 -18.27 16.90
CA PRO A 113 5.14 -18.23 15.60
C PRO A 113 4.20 -18.85 14.58
N ALA A 114 3.81 -18.07 13.59
CA ALA A 114 2.93 -18.51 12.53
C ALA A 114 3.57 -19.75 11.88
N GLY A 115 2.86 -20.88 11.93
CA GLY A 115 3.25 -22.06 11.16
C GLY A 115 3.30 -21.73 9.67
N PRO A 116 3.66 -22.67 8.79
CA PRO A 116 3.72 -22.44 7.34
C PRO A 116 2.31 -22.20 6.78
N ALA A 117 1.75 -21.03 7.09
CA ALA A 117 0.49 -20.56 6.54
C ALA A 117 0.75 -19.80 5.25
N ALA A 118 -0.19 -19.87 4.31
CA ALA A 118 -0.12 -19.04 3.12
C ALA A 118 -0.08 -17.57 3.52
N HIS A 119 0.87 -16.81 2.97
CA HIS A 119 1.00 -15.40 3.28
C HIS A 119 -0.01 -14.54 2.53
N MET A 120 -0.44 -15.00 1.36
CA MET A 120 -1.40 -14.30 0.50
C MET A 120 -2.46 -15.26 -0.02
N ARG A 121 -3.67 -14.72 -0.17
CA ARG A 121 -4.82 -15.46 -0.70
C ARG A 121 -5.54 -14.68 -1.78
N VAL A 122 -5.93 -15.40 -2.82
CA VAL A 122 -6.81 -14.88 -3.88
C VAL A 122 -8.07 -15.74 -3.90
N ASP A 123 -9.19 -15.16 -3.52
CA ASP A 123 -10.52 -15.75 -3.62
C ASP A 123 -11.49 -14.77 -4.30
N GLY A 124 -12.76 -15.14 -4.44
CA GLY A 124 -13.76 -14.30 -5.10
C GLY A 124 -13.95 -12.94 -4.44
N LEU A 125 -13.89 -12.86 -3.10
CA LEU A 125 -14.01 -11.60 -2.36
C LEU A 125 -12.76 -10.74 -2.56
N ALA A 126 -11.57 -11.32 -2.42
CA ALA A 126 -10.32 -10.61 -2.66
C ALA A 126 -10.24 -10.08 -4.11
N MET A 127 -10.67 -10.89 -5.10
CA MET A 127 -10.74 -10.44 -6.48
C MET A 127 -11.68 -9.26 -6.69
N LEU A 128 -12.89 -9.31 -6.13
CA LEU A 128 -13.86 -8.22 -6.22
C LEU A 128 -13.27 -6.93 -5.64
N LEU A 129 -12.68 -7.00 -4.45
CA LEU A 129 -12.07 -5.85 -3.79
C LEU A 129 -10.84 -5.32 -4.56
N CYS A 130 -10.00 -6.20 -5.12
CA CYS A 130 -8.87 -5.81 -5.96
C CYS A 130 -9.33 -5.06 -7.22
N ILE A 131 -10.38 -5.51 -7.89
CA ILE A 131 -10.92 -4.83 -9.07
C ILE A 131 -11.49 -3.47 -8.69
N ILE A 132 -12.29 -3.40 -7.62
CA ILE A 132 -12.82 -2.12 -7.13
C ILE A 132 -11.67 -1.15 -6.80
N ALA A 133 -10.69 -1.58 -6.01
CA ALA A 133 -9.56 -0.74 -5.64
C ALA A 133 -8.74 -0.29 -6.85
N ALA A 134 -8.51 -1.18 -7.83
CA ALA A 134 -7.75 -0.86 -9.03
C ALA A 134 -8.45 0.17 -9.93
N PHE A 135 -9.72 -0.04 -10.22
CA PHE A 135 -10.45 0.84 -11.15
C PHE A 135 -10.86 2.15 -10.48
N VAL A 136 -11.48 2.10 -9.29
CA VAL A 136 -11.87 3.32 -8.58
C VAL A 136 -10.63 4.12 -8.18
N GLY A 137 -9.62 3.48 -7.57
CA GLY A 137 -8.38 4.14 -7.19
C GLY A 137 -7.59 4.64 -8.39
N GLY A 138 -7.53 3.86 -9.48
CA GLY A 138 -6.90 4.29 -10.74
C GLY A 138 -7.57 5.51 -11.34
N PHE A 139 -8.91 5.57 -11.40
CA PHE A 139 -9.65 6.74 -11.87
C PHE A 139 -9.46 7.95 -10.94
N ILE A 140 -9.40 7.75 -9.63
CA ILE A 140 -9.07 8.83 -8.68
C ILE A 140 -7.68 9.40 -8.97
N CYS A 141 -6.67 8.56 -9.21
CA CYS A 141 -5.32 9.01 -9.57
C CYS A 141 -5.30 9.81 -10.88
N ILE A 142 -6.05 9.34 -11.90
CA ILE A 142 -6.18 10.03 -13.19
C ILE A 142 -6.86 11.40 -13.01
N TYR A 143 -7.97 11.44 -12.31
CA TYR A 143 -8.70 12.68 -12.00
C TYR A 143 -7.84 13.68 -11.22
N ALA A 144 -7.08 13.18 -10.25
CA ALA A 144 -6.23 13.99 -9.38
C ALA A 144 -5.16 14.78 -10.15
N VAL A 145 -4.73 14.33 -11.35
CA VAL A 145 -3.79 15.11 -12.19
C VAL A 145 -4.42 16.43 -12.64
N GLY A 146 -5.66 16.38 -13.13
CA GLY A 146 -6.42 17.57 -13.51
C GLY A 146 -6.73 18.47 -12.32
N TYR A 147 -7.14 17.86 -11.20
CA TYR A 147 -7.43 18.56 -9.96
C TYR A 147 -6.22 19.35 -9.44
N MET A 148 -5.06 18.71 -9.34
CA MET A 148 -3.84 19.36 -8.85
C MET A 148 -3.35 20.47 -9.79
N LYS A 149 -3.57 20.33 -11.11
CA LYS A 149 -3.29 21.40 -12.07
C LYS A 149 -4.16 22.63 -11.78
N GLY A 150 -5.48 22.46 -11.70
CA GLY A 150 -6.41 23.55 -11.39
C GLY A 150 -6.16 24.17 -10.02
N TYR A 151 -5.81 23.37 -9.02
CA TYR A 151 -5.47 23.87 -7.69
C TYR A 151 -4.29 24.84 -7.70
N HIS A 152 -3.21 24.50 -8.42
CA HIS A 152 -2.03 25.38 -8.51
C HIS A 152 -2.24 26.62 -9.41
N GLU A 153 -3.18 26.58 -10.35
CA GLU A 153 -3.55 27.75 -11.15
C GLU A 153 -4.27 28.83 -10.31
N HIS A 154 -4.97 28.40 -9.24
CA HIS A 154 -5.70 29.32 -8.34
C HIS A 154 -4.91 29.68 -7.06
N HIS A 155 -3.83 28.97 -6.76
CA HIS A 155 -3.05 29.12 -5.54
C HIS A 155 -1.55 29.13 -5.85
N GLU A 156 -1.09 30.15 -6.59
CA GLU A 156 0.32 30.29 -6.98
C GLU A 156 1.27 30.50 -5.79
N GLU A 157 0.75 30.90 -4.62
CA GLU A 157 1.53 31.19 -3.42
C GLU A 157 2.01 29.91 -2.68
N TYR A 158 1.47 28.73 -2.99
CA TYR A 158 1.82 27.52 -2.27
C TYR A 158 2.92 26.72 -2.98
N ILE A 159 3.81 26.15 -2.15
CA ILE A 159 4.86 25.23 -2.61
C ILE A 159 4.23 24.02 -3.30
N ASP A 160 4.72 23.65 -4.49
CA ASP A 160 4.26 22.46 -5.22
C ASP A 160 4.57 21.16 -4.45
N ARG A 161 3.56 20.63 -3.77
CA ARG A 161 3.60 19.34 -3.07
C ARG A 161 2.89 18.22 -3.83
N SER A 162 2.58 18.43 -5.11
CA SER A 162 1.84 17.43 -5.91
C SER A 162 2.57 16.10 -6.04
N GLY A 163 3.92 16.10 -6.06
CA GLY A 163 4.70 14.86 -6.04
C GLY A 163 4.45 14.02 -4.79
N PHE A 164 4.43 14.66 -3.62
CA PHE A 164 4.10 14.00 -2.36
C PHE A 164 2.64 13.51 -2.33
N PHE A 165 1.71 14.32 -2.82
CA PHE A 165 0.29 13.97 -2.90
C PHE A 165 0.07 12.70 -3.74
N PHE A 166 0.66 12.63 -4.95
CA PHE A 166 0.57 11.42 -5.77
C PHE A 166 1.27 10.21 -5.15
N SER A 167 2.40 10.43 -4.47
CA SER A 167 3.08 9.38 -3.72
C SER A 167 2.15 8.75 -2.68
N MET A 168 1.44 9.58 -1.91
CA MET A 168 0.49 9.09 -0.91
C MET A 168 -0.69 8.32 -1.53
N LEU A 169 -1.23 8.78 -2.66
CA LEU A 169 -2.30 8.06 -3.36
C LEU A 169 -1.87 6.65 -3.81
N PHE A 170 -0.68 6.53 -4.41
CA PHE A 170 -0.18 5.23 -4.84
C PHE A 170 0.28 4.34 -3.68
N LEU A 171 0.80 4.93 -2.62
CA LEU A 171 1.12 4.19 -1.40
C LEU A 171 -0.14 3.62 -0.76
N PHE A 172 -1.22 4.39 -0.73
CA PHE A 172 -2.53 3.92 -0.27
C PHE A 172 -3.04 2.76 -1.13
N LEU A 173 -2.94 2.85 -2.46
CA LEU A 173 -3.33 1.75 -3.35
C LEU A 173 -2.52 0.48 -3.08
N ALA A 174 -1.20 0.61 -2.91
CA ALA A 174 -0.34 -0.52 -2.56
C ALA A 174 -0.78 -1.17 -1.23
N ALA A 175 -1.06 -0.35 -0.22
CA ALA A 175 -1.52 -0.80 1.08
C ALA A 175 -2.89 -1.50 0.98
N MET A 176 -3.83 -0.98 0.18
CA MET A 176 -5.14 -1.60 -0.03
C MET A 176 -5.01 -2.98 -0.69
N PHE A 177 -4.16 -3.13 -1.71
CA PHE A 177 -3.91 -4.45 -2.31
C PHE A 177 -3.23 -5.40 -1.34
N GLY A 178 -2.25 -4.93 -0.58
CA GLY A 178 -1.59 -5.71 0.45
C GLY A 178 -2.58 -6.21 1.50
N LEU A 179 -3.45 -5.33 2.01
CA LEU A 179 -4.48 -5.66 2.98
C LEU A 179 -5.46 -6.71 2.48
N VAL A 180 -5.97 -6.54 1.24
CA VAL A 180 -6.98 -7.41 0.64
C VAL A 180 -6.43 -8.81 0.32
N LEU A 181 -5.16 -8.88 -0.07
CA LEU A 181 -4.52 -10.12 -0.49
C LEU A 181 -3.84 -10.87 0.66
N SER A 182 -3.61 -10.22 1.81
CA SER A 182 -2.96 -10.86 2.95
C SER A 182 -3.87 -11.88 3.63
N GLU A 183 -3.32 -13.04 3.99
CA GLU A 183 -3.97 -14.04 4.85
C GLU A 183 -3.34 -14.09 6.25
N ASN A 184 -2.11 -13.59 6.39
CA ASN A 184 -1.44 -13.45 7.66
C ASN A 184 -1.86 -12.15 8.35
N LEU A 185 -2.26 -12.24 9.64
CA LEU A 185 -2.70 -11.08 10.42
C LEU A 185 -1.59 -10.02 10.59
N VAL A 186 -0.33 -10.42 10.69
CA VAL A 186 0.81 -9.48 10.80
C VAL A 186 0.95 -8.67 9.52
N TRP A 187 0.88 -9.33 8.36
CA TRP A 187 0.93 -8.66 7.07
C TRP A 187 -0.28 -7.74 6.84
N MET A 188 -1.47 -8.22 7.20
CA MET A 188 -2.71 -7.41 7.13
C MET A 188 -2.59 -6.17 8.00
N TYR A 189 -2.06 -6.30 9.21
CA TYR A 189 -1.84 -5.22 10.15
C TYR A 189 -0.82 -4.20 9.60
N PHE A 190 0.30 -4.66 9.07
CA PHE A 190 1.32 -3.80 8.44
C PHE A 190 0.74 -2.94 7.31
N PHE A 191 -0.01 -3.55 6.39
CA PHE A 191 -0.64 -2.81 5.30
C PHE A 191 -1.74 -1.87 5.79
N TRP A 192 -2.46 -2.24 6.84
CA TRP A 192 -3.43 -1.36 7.50
C TRP A 192 -2.77 -0.10 8.06
N GLU A 193 -1.65 -0.24 8.77
CA GLU A 193 -0.91 0.89 9.32
C GLU A 193 -0.37 1.83 8.24
N ILE A 194 0.17 1.30 7.15
CA ILE A 194 0.60 2.11 6.00
C ILE A 194 -0.59 2.89 5.42
N GLY A 195 -1.72 2.22 5.21
CA GLY A 195 -2.93 2.85 4.70
C GLY A 195 -3.48 3.97 5.58
N ARG A 196 -3.22 3.91 6.89
CA ARG A 196 -3.68 4.88 7.89
C ARG A 196 -2.68 6.01 8.15
N ALA A 197 -1.42 5.84 7.84
CA ALA A 197 -0.34 6.78 8.20
C ALA A 197 -0.46 8.18 7.58
N HIS A 198 -1.39 8.41 6.64
CA HIS A 198 -1.56 9.69 5.94
C HIS A 198 -2.92 10.36 6.20
N VAL A 199 -3.66 9.91 7.17
CA VAL A 199 -4.85 10.56 7.74
C VAL A 199 -4.46 11.31 9.00
#